data_cb813bc4ab01d2a545b5b407fcde192a
#
_entry.id   cb813bc4ab01d2a545b5b407fcde192a
#
_cell.length_a   1.000
_cell.length_b   1.000
_cell.length_c   1.000
_cell.angle_alpha   90.00
_cell.angle_beta   90.00
_cell.angle_gamma   90.00
#
_symmetry.space_group_name_H-M   'P 1'
#
loop_
_entity.id
_entity.type
_entity.pdbx_description
1 polymer ?
#
loop_
_entity_poly.entity_id
_entity_poly.type
_entity_poly.pdbx_seq_one_letter_code
_entity_poly.pdbx_strand_id
1 'polypeptide(L)'
;VRSRPVLLAALFLLAALLLPVTAPAGASANVAGAAKRLDNLRQKPERLRQFLRGMPKGTDLHTHLSGAVYAEAMIRWGAEDGKCVDTITFVSTFPPCTGDQVPLSDALSNTQLWDQILAVWSMREFRPDAFSGHNHFFATFDLFGSAFSGRQGDGLAQVTQRAADQNEQYVEPLITPQFGATLAIANQVGYNPDFAAMRQAMIDAGITNAIPAAGLTASSTLSRRSDLQGCETDDPDPGCDVLVHFDVQVLRNQPPAVVFAQLLFGFELMKADPNWAGMNMVQPEDAAYSTSDYNLHMRMVKYLSSVYPGENVTLHAGELVPGVVPPSDLRFHIRQAVNIAGADRIGHGADLRWERNPGQILRSMKKKGTCLEANLTSNQQILRLYGKRHPIRDYVKAGVKVTLSTDDEGVSRTDLTAQYVKAVRQHGFGYRRLKRFATDGLRCAFLTPAERKAALADQKQRFRKFESRFP
;
A
#
# COMPACT_ATOMS: atom_id res chain seq x y z
N VAL A 1 -47.25 -64.69 -25.14
CA VAL A 1 -45.99 -64.82 -25.90
C VAL A 1 -45.65 -63.47 -26.51
N ARG A 2 -44.77 -62.65 -25.85
CA ARG A 2 -44.13 -61.50 -26.45
C ARG A 2 -42.70 -61.43 -25.91
N SER A 3 -41.75 -61.68 -26.80
CA SER A 3 -40.31 -61.62 -26.61
C SER A 3 -39.82 -60.18 -26.43
N ARG A 4 -38.99 -59.95 -25.43
CA ARG A 4 -38.22 -58.72 -25.25
C ARG A 4 -36.81 -58.91 -25.82
N PRO A 5 -36.23 -57.92 -26.52
CA PRO A 5 -34.84 -58.01 -26.92
C PRO A 5 -33.96 -57.46 -25.79
N VAL A 6 -32.84 -58.09 -25.50
CA VAL A 6 -31.76 -57.74 -24.63
C VAL A 6 -30.87 -56.76 -25.37
N LEU A 7 -30.74 -55.51 -24.84
CA LEU A 7 -29.73 -54.53 -25.28
C LEU A 7 -28.41 -54.77 -24.50
N LEU A 8 -27.38 -55.20 -25.19
CA LEU A 8 -26.01 -55.19 -24.69
C LEU A 8 -25.47 -53.76 -24.76
N ALA A 9 -25.23 -53.14 -23.58
CA ALA A 9 -24.50 -51.89 -23.50
C ALA A 9 -22.99 -52.17 -23.46
N ALA A 10 -22.28 -51.76 -24.50
CA ALA A 10 -20.83 -51.80 -24.55
C ALA A 10 -20.26 -50.60 -23.79
N LEU A 11 -19.60 -50.84 -22.64
CA LEU A 11 -18.82 -49.84 -21.93
C LEU A 11 -17.50 -49.59 -22.65
N PHE A 12 -17.36 -48.43 -23.30
CA PHE A 12 -16.04 -47.93 -23.71
C PHE A 12 -15.38 -47.24 -22.55
N LEU A 13 -14.38 -47.86 -21.94
CA LEU A 13 -13.45 -47.23 -21.01
C LEU A 13 -12.50 -46.31 -21.80
N LEU A 14 -12.75 -45.00 -21.79
CA LEU A 14 -11.76 -44.00 -22.21
C LEU A 14 -10.72 -43.88 -21.07
N ALA A 15 -9.58 -44.55 -21.23
CA ALA A 15 -8.38 -44.26 -20.43
C ALA A 15 -7.79 -42.91 -20.87
N ALA A 16 -8.10 -41.83 -20.16
CA ALA A 16 -7.43 -40.55 -20.34
C ALA A 16 -5.99 -40.69 -19.84
N LEU A 17 -5.05 -40.84 -20.78
CA LEU A 17 -3.61 -40.68 -20.51
C LEU A 17 -3.33 -39.27 -20.03
N LEU A 18 -3.20 -39.07 -18.73
CA LEU A 18 -2.61 -37.88 -18.11
C LEU A 18 -1.11 -37.89 -18.44
N LEU A 19 -0.74 -37.31 -19.57
CA LEU A 19 0.66 -36.98 -19.84
C LEU A 19 1.08 -35.86 -18.88
N PRO A 20 2.18 -36.02 -18.13
CA PRO A 20 2.70 -34.94 -17.33
C PRO A 20 3.10 -33.79 -18.26
N VAL A 21 2.47 -32.62 -18.10
CA VAL A 21 2.90 -31.40 -18.79
C VAL A 21 4.27 -31.04 -18.23
N THR A 22 5.32 -31.54 -18.84
CA THR A 22 6.69 -31.14 -18.57
C THR A 22 6.85 -29.71 -19.04
N ALA A 23 7.12 -28.78 -18.12
CA ALA A 23 7.51 -27.43 -18.51
C ALA A 23 8.72 -27.49 -19.45
N PRO A 24 8.77 -26.70 -20.54
CA PRO A 24 9.85 -26.76 -21.48
C PRO A 24 11.20 -26.52 -20.77
N ALA A 25 12.17 -27.37 -20.99
CA ALA A 25 13.48 -27.38 -20.32
C ALA A 25 14.19 -26.00 -20.36
N GLY A 26 13.98 -25.22 -21.44
CA GLY A 26 14.51 -23.87 -21.58
C GLY A 26 14.00 -22.87 -20.54
N ALA A 27 12.73 -23.00 -20.07
CA ALA A 27 12.19 -22.07 -19.06
C ALA A 27 12.82 -22.26 -17.68
N SER A 28 13.29 -23.47 -17.35
CA SER A 28 13.99 -23.73 -16.08
C SER A 28 15.47 -23.24 -16.12
N ALA A 29 16.11 -23.31 -17.27
CA ALA A 29 17.48 -22.83 -17.50
C ALA A 29 17.55 -21.29 -17.35
N ASN A 30 16.61 -20.56 -17.95
CA ASN A 30 16.56 -19.10 -17.88
C ASN A 30 16.33 -18.57 -16.46
N VAL A 31 15.51 -19.26 -15.64
CA VAL A 31 15.35 -18.95 -14.20
C VAL A 31 16.67 -19.16 -13.45
N ALA A 32 17.42 -20.21 -13.78
CA ALA A 32 18.71 -20.49 -13.15
C ALA A 32 19.75 -19.44 -13.55
N GLY A 33 19.78 -19.02 -14.84
CA GLY A 33 20.63 -17.96 -15.33
C GLY A 33 20.37 -16.61 -14.65
N ALA A 34 19.11 -16.20 -14.54
CA ALA A 34 18.73 -15.00 -13.81
C ALA A 34 19.11 -15.07 -12.31
N ALA A 35 18.96 -16.23 -11.67
CA ALA A 35 19.38 -16.42 -10.28
C ALA A 35 20.91 -16.29 -10.14
N LYS A 36 21.70 -16.95 -11.00
CA LYS A 36 23.16 -16.83 -11.02
C LYS A 36 23.61 -15.39 -11.27
N ARG A 37 22.92 -14.69 -12.19
CA ARG A 37 23.19 -13.27 -12.46
C ARG A 37 22.95 -12.41 -11.22
N LEU A 38 21.83 -12.56 -10.53
CA LEU A 38 21.53 -11.83 -9.29
C LEU A 38 22.62 -12.10 -8.23
N ASP A 39 23.00 -13.37 -8.03
CA ASP A 39 24.01 -13.72 -7.03
C ASP A 39 25.37 -13.07 -7.32
N ASN A 40 25.80 -13.00 -8.59
CA ASN A 40 27.01 -12.31 -9.03
C ASN A 40 26.95 -10.77 -8.84
N LEU A 41 25.74 -10.23 -8.69
CA LEU A 41 25.53 -8.78 -8.53
C LEU A 41 25.32 -8.34 -7.08
N ARG A 42 25.16 -9.26 -6.11
CA ARG A 42 24.83 -8.93 -4.71
C ARG A 42 25.74 -7.88 -4.08
N GLN A 43 27.03 -7.91 -4.40
CA GLN A 43 28.03 -6.97 -3.89
C GLN A 43 28.31 -5.77 -4.83
N LYS A 44 27.50 -5.60 -5.89
CA LYS A 44 27.64 -4.54 -6.89
C LYS A 44 26.37 -3.67 -6.89
N PRO A 45 26.25 -2.70 -5.97
CA PRO A 45 24.97 -2.00 -5.69
C PRO A 45 24.28 -1.46 -6.94
N GLU A 46 24.99 -0.70 -7.76
CA GLU A 46 24.43 -0.04 -8.95
C GLU A 46 23.96 -1.05 -9.99
N ARG A 47 24.77 -2.08 -10.25
CA ARG A 47 24.42 -3.14 -11.21
C ARG A 47 23.29 -4.02 -10.70
N LEU A 48 23.24 -4.27 -9.38
CA LEU A 48 22.12 -4.96 -8.74
C LEU A 48 20.82 -4.15 -8.89
N ARG A 49 20.88 -2.84 -8.61
CA ARG A 49 19.74 -1.94 -8.78
C ARG A 49 19.25 -1.94 -10.24
N GLN A 50 20.15 -1.81 -11.21
CA GLN A 50 19.81 -1.85 -12.64
C GLN A 50 19.14 -3.20 -13.03
N PHE A 51 19.67 -4.34 -12.56
CA PHE A 51 19.08 -5.65 -12.79
C PHE A 51 17.69 -5.74 -12.18
N LEU A 52 17.51 -5.29 -10.93
CA LEU A 52 16.24 -5.32 -10.23
C LEU A 52 15.23 -4.31 -10.77
N ARG A 53 15.67 -3.15 -11.31
CA ARG A 53 14.78 -2.21 -11.99
C ARG A 53 14.11 -2.86 -13.20
N GLY A 54 14.88 -3.64 -13.98
CA GLY A 54 14.35 -4.36 -15.13
C GLY A 54 13.50 -5.60 -14.80
N MET A 55 13.51 -6.09 -13.54
CA MET A 55 12.74 -7.26 -13.13
C MET A 55 11.25 -6.88 -12.92
N PRO A 56 10.29 -7.66 -13.44
CA PRO A 56 8.87 -7.45 -13.16
C PRO A 56 8.58 -7.52 -11.65
N LYS A 57 7.86 -6.53 -11.11
CA LYS A 57 7.57 -6.42 -9.67
C LYS A 57 6.08 -6.65 -9.35
N GLY A 58 5.22 -6.53 -10.34
CA GLY A 58 3.78 -6.74 -10.19
C GLY A 58 3.08 -5.54 -9.60
N THR A 59 3.22 -5.31 -8.31
CA THR A 59 2.36 -4.35 -7.60
C THR A 59 3.11 -3.54 -6.54
N ASP A 60 2.58 -2.34 -6.24
CA ASP A 60 2.71 -1.70 -4.94
C ASP A 60 1.31 -1.63 -4.30
N LEU A 61 1.11 -2.32 -3.17
CA LEU A 61 -0.19 -2.46 -2.48
C LEU A 61 -0.28 -1.65 -1.20
N HIS A 62 0.74 -0.85 -0.89
CA HIS A 62 0.78 -0.04 0.30
C HIS A 62 1.56 1.23 -0.02
N THR A 63 0.86 2.23 -0.54
CA THR A 63 1.44 3.52 -0.88
C THR A 63 0.44 4.64 -0.60
N HIS A 64 0.85 5.64 0.18
CA HIS A 64 0.03 6.82 0.49
C HIS A 64 0.22 7.84 -0.61
N LEU A 65 -0.84 8.23 -1.33
CA LEU A 65 -0.69 9.07 -2.52
C LEU A 65 0.07 10.38 -2.23
N SER A 66 -0.25 11.06 -1.14
CA SER A 66 0.44 12.31 -0.77
C SER A 66 1.90 12.08 -0.38
N GLY A 67 2.18 11.01 0.38
CA GLY A 67 3.54 10.65 0.80
C GLY A 67 4.38 10.02 -0.33
N ALA A 68 3.75 9.52 -1.39
CA ALA A 68 4.42 8.98 -2.57
C ALA A 68 4.98 10.08 -3.49
N VAL A 69 4.47 11.30 -3.41
CA VAL A 69 4.96 12.42 -4.21
C VAL A 69 6.24 13.00 -3.61
N TYR A 70 7.23 13.24 -4.47
CA TYR A 70 8.49 13.86 -4.04
C TYR A 70 8.28 15.35 -3.70
N ALA A 71 8.91 15.82 -2.64
CA ALA A 71 8.79 17.21 -2.17
C ALA A 71 9.15 18.24 -3.25
N GLU A 72 10.06 17.93 -4.16
CA GLU A 72 10.43 18.78 -5.30
C GLU A 72 9.25 19.10 -6.20
N ALA A 73 8.34 18.15 -6.39
CA ALA A 73 7.13 18.38 -7.16
C ALA A 73 6.13 19.24 -6.39
N MET A 74 5.94 18.95 -5.12
CA MET A 74 5.04 19.74 -4.25
C MET A 74 5.46 21.20 -4.15
N ILE A 75 6.77 21.50 -4.07
CA ILE A 75 7.27 22.88 -4.08
C ILE A 75 6.91 23.58 -5.39
N ARG A 76 7.13 22.90 -6.55
CA ARG A 76 6.79 23.49 -7.86
C ARG A 76 5.29 23.72 -8.01
N TRP A 77 4.47 22.74 -7.62
CA TRP A 77 3.01 22.88 -7.68
C TRP A 77 2.50 23.96 -6.73
N GLY A 78 3.04 24.01 -5.51
CA GLY A 78 2.69 25.09 -4.59
C GLY A 78 3.08 26.47 -5.12
N ALA A 79 4.21 26.58 -5.82
CA ALA A 79 4.62 27.82 -6.48
C ALA A 79 3.65 28.19 -7.64
N GLU A 80 3.27 27.22 -8.48
CA GLU A 80 2.29 27.40 -9.56
C GLU A 80 0.92 27.85 -9.03
N ASP A 81 0.49 27.31 -7.88
CA ASP A 81 -0.80 27.58 -7.24
C ASP A 81 -0.77 28.81 -6.31
N GLY A 82 0.35 29.54 -6.27
CA GLY A 82 0.51 30.72 -5.43
C GLY A 82 0.45 30.44 -3.93
N LYS A 83 0.82 29.22 -3.51
CA LYS A 83 0.88 28.87 -2.08
C LYS A 83 2.03 29.55 -1.36
N CYS A 84 1.92 29.61 -0.05
CA CYS A 84 2.96 30.15 0.83
C CYS A 84 3.68 29.04 1.60
N VAL A 85 4.86 29.36 2.09
CA VAL A 85 5.59 28.55 3.08
C VAL A 85 6.06 29.44 4.21
N ASP A 86 5.86 28.99 5.43
CA ASP A 86 6.40 29.65 6.62
C ASP A 86 7.92 29.36 6.71
N THR A 87 8.73 30.39 6.84
CA THR A 87 10.21 30.26 6.81
C THR A 87 10.82 29.74 8.11
N ILE A 88 10.02 29.62 9.18
CA ILE A 88 10.44 29.09 10.49
C ILE A 88 9.99 27.63 10.64
N THR A 89 8.70 27.37 10.40
CA THR A 89 8.10 26.06 10.59
C THR A 89 8.09 25.20 9.32
N PHE A 90 8.26 25.82 8.16
CA PHE A 90 8.15 25.21 6.82
C PHE A 90 6.78 24.61 6.52
N VAL A 91 5.74 25.02 7.23
CA VAL A 91 4.35 24.65 6.92
C VAL A 91 3.91 25.39 5.65
N SER A 92 3.39 24.65 4.67
CA SER A 92 2.76 25.26 3.50
C SER A 92 1.36 25.73 3.85
N THR A 93 0.97 26.92 3.33
CA THR A 93 -0.34 27.53 3.59
C THR A 93 -0.99 28.07 2.32
N PHE A 94 -2.29 28.38 2.40
CA PHE A 94 -3.00 29.06 1.32
C PHE A 94 -2.70 30.58 1.36
N PRO A 95 -2.72 31.27 0.17
CA PRO A 95 -2.55 32.72 0.15
C PRO A 95 -3.70 33.44 0.88
N PRO A 96 -3.47 34.70 1.37
CA PRO A 96 -2.25 35.48 1.22
C PRO A 96 -1.14 35.09 2.19
N CYS A 97 0.12 35.26 1.79
CA CYS A 97 1.26 35.04 2.68
C CYS A 97 1.34 36.16 3.73
N THR A 98 1.44 35.82 5.00
CA THR A 98 1.46 36.75 6.14
C THR A 98 2.53 36.40 7.16
N GLY A 99 3.02 37.40 7.92
CA GLY A 99 4.06 37.18 8.95
C GLY A 99 5.36 36.66 8.34
N ASP A 100 5.83 35.50 8.84
CA ASP A 100 7.07 34.85 8.38
C ASP A 100 6.87 33.98 7.12
N GLN A 101 5.73 34.08 6.46
CA GLN A 101 5.41 33.34 5.26
C GLN A 101 5.90 34.06 3.99
N VAL A 102 6.47 33.30 3.08
CA VAL A 102 6.86 33.78 1.75
C VAL A 102 6.16 32.94 0.67
N PRO A 103 6.00 33.45 -0.55
CA PRO A 103 5.51 32.64 -1.67
C PRO A 103 6.42 31.42 -1.90
N LEU A 104 5.82 30.24 -2.15
CA LEU A 104 6.60 29.05 -2.48
C LEU A 104 7.42 29.21 -3.78
N SER A 105 7.02 30.14 -4.66
CA SER A 105 7.80 30.52 -5.85
C SER A 105 9.20 31.03 -5.54
N ASP A 106 9.41 31.62 -4.36
CA ASP A 106 10.72 32.13 -3.93
C ASP A 106 11.74 30.99 -3.77
N ALA A 107 11.28 29.79 -3.40
CA ALA A 107 12.14 28.60 -3.31
C ALA A 107 12.72 28.18 -4.67
N LEU A 108 12.07 28.54 -5.80
CA LEU A 108 12.57 28.16 -7.14
C LEU A 108 13.85 28.93 -7.53
N SER A 109 14.09 30.09 -6.91
CA SER A 109 15.27 30.92 -7.14
C SER A 109 16.21 30.99 -5.91
N ASN A 110 15.72 30.55 -4.74
CA ASN A 110 16.49 30.53 -3.49
C ASN A 110 16.86 29.10 -3.12
N THR A 111 18.07 28.68 -3.48
CA THR A 111 18.58 27.31 -3.22
C THR A 111 18.57 26.96 -1.73
N GLN A 112 18.85 27.92 -0.84
CA GLN A 112 18.83 27.66 0.61
C GLN A 112 17.42 27.32 1.09
N LEU A 113 16.43 28.11 0.70
CA LEU A 113 15.03 27.85 1.06
C LEU A 113 14.54 26.53 0.46
N TRP A 114 14.89 26.26 -0.82
CA TRP A 114 14.61 24.99 -1.46
C TRP A 114 15.15 23.79 -0.68
N ASP A 115 16.45 23.81 -0.33
CA ASP A 115 17.09 22.72 0.40
C ASP A 115 16.51 22.54 1.81
N GLN A 116 16.17 23.64 2.51
CA GLN A 116 15.52 23.58 3.81
C GLN A 116 14.13 22.93 3.73
N ILE A 117 13.30 23.31 2.76
CA ILE A 117 11.98 22.70 2.56
C ILE A 117 12.15 21.21 2.25
N LEU A 118 13.03 20.83 1.33
CA LEU A 118 13.28 19.42 1.01
C LEU A 118 13.71 18.59 2.20
N ALA A 119 14.56 19.16 3.07
CA ALA A 119 15.05 18.45 4.25
C ALA A 119 13.94 18.18 5.27
N VAL A 120 12.96 19.09 5.42
CA VAL A 120 11.87 18.93 6.41
C VAL A 120 10.62 18.26 5.82
N TRP A 121 10.40 18.34 4.50
CA TRP A 121 9.27 17.64 3.84
C TRP A 121 9.60 16.21 3.43
N SER A 122 10.80 15.72 3.73
CA SER A 122 11.21 14.36 3.40
C SER A 122 12.31 13.84 4.32
N MET A 123 12.61 12.55 4.19
CA MET A 123 13.72 11.88 4.89
C MET A 123 15.06 12.07 4.16
N ARG A 124 15.26 13.17 3.40
CA ARG A 124 16.45 13.40 2.56
C ARG A 124 17.75 13.31 3.35
N GLU A 125 17.78 13.86 4.54
CA GLU A 125 18.97 13.90 5.43
C GLU A 125 18.83 12.96 6.62
N PHE A 126 17.99 11.95 6.50
CA PHE A 126 17.78 10.98 7.57
C PHE A 126 19.08 10.34 8.05
N ARG A 127 19.26 10.37 9.36
CA ARG A 127 20.40 9.75 10.07
C ARG A 127 19.86 8.67 11.01
N PRO A 128 20.32 7.39 10.89
CA PRO A 128 19.75 6.27 11.63
C PRO A 128 20.12 6.21 13.12
N ASP A 129 20.84 7.16 13.64
CA ASP A 129 21.40 7.18 15.02
C ASP A 129 20.49 7.84 16.07
N ALA A 130 19.38 8.45 15.68
CA ALA A 130 18.46 9.11 16.58
C ALA A 130 17.03 8.55 16.47
N PHE A 131 16.24 8.64 17.55
CA PHE A 131 14.79 8.43 17.54
C PHE A 131 14.05 9.46 16.65
N SER A 132 14.75 10.48 16.21
CA SER A 132 14.27 11.52 15.33
C SER A 132 13.67 11.02 14.02
N GLY A 133 14.02 9.80 13.55
CA GLY A 133 13.46 9.23 12.33
C GLY A 133 11.95 9.05 12.36
N HIS A 134 11.40 8.49 13.46
CA HIS A 134 9.97 8.37 13.68
C HIS A 134 9.28 9.74 13.67
N ASN A 135 9.72 10.66 14.56
CA ASN A 135 9.08 11.97 14.71
C ASN A 135 9.19 12.80 13.43
N HIS A 136 10.38 12.78 12.80
CA HIS A 136 10.58 13.52 11.57
C HIS A 136 9.69 13.00 10.44
N PHE A 137 9.61 11.68 10.25
CA PHE A 137 8.78 11.07 9.21
C PHE A 137 7.32 11.51 9.34
N PHE A 138 6.72 11.33 10.51
CA PHE A 138 5.31 11.66 10.69
C PHE A 138 5.04 13.18 10.68
N ALA A 139 5.99 14.01 11.12
CA ALA A 139 5.86 15.45 11.06
C ALA A 139 5.81 16.00 9.62
N THR A 140 6.37 15.30 8.62
CA THR A 140 6.35 15.77 7.23
C THR A 140 4.92 15.99 6.71
N PHE A 141 3.97 15.16 7.13
CA PHE A 141 2.58 15.20 6.64
C PHE A 141 1.82 16.46 7.09
N ASP A 142 2.22 17.09 8.18
CA ASP A 142 1.65 18.35 8.66
C ASP A 142 2.20 19.56 7.90
N LEU A 143 3.27 19.39 7.10
CA LEU A 143 3.99 20.50 6.49
C LEU A 143 3.55 20.79 5.05
N PHE A 144 3.40 19.79 4.21
CA PHE A 144 3.18 19.96 2.76
C PHE A 144 1.71 19.93 2.32
N GLY A 145 0.76 19.83 3.26
CA GLY A 145 -0.65 19.57 2.94
C GLY A 145 -1.28 20.57 1.97
N SER A 146 -1.04 21.87 2.11
CA SER A 146 -1.60 22.88 1.20
C SER A 146 -0.93 22.85 -0.18
N ALA A 147 0.38 22.53 -0.25
CA ALA A 147 1.10 22.41 -1.52
C ALA A 147 0.64 21.20 -2.36
N PHE A 148 0.12 20.15 -1.72
CA PHE A 148 -0.45 18.98 -2.40
C PHE A 148 -1.96 19.13 -2.68
N SER A 149 -2.64 20.07 -2.03
CA SER A 149 -4.10 20.24 -2.16
C SER A 149 -4.52 20.52 -3.60
N GLY A 150 -5.45 19.69 -4.11
CA GLY A 150 -5.94 19.79 -5.50
C GLY A 150 -5.03 19.10 -6.54
N ARG A 151 -3.92 18.49 -6.14
CA ARG A 151 -2.91 17.88 -7.02
C ARG A 151 -2.89 16.35 -7.00
N GLN A 152 -4.00 15.70 -6.57
CA GLN A 152 -4.10 14.24 -6.52
C GLN A 152 -3.83 13.58 -7.87
N GLY A 153 -4.39 14.11 -8.96
CA GLY A 153 -4.19 13.57 -10.30
C GLY A 153 -2.76 13.77 -10.82
N ASP A 154 -2.15 14.92 -10.51
CA ASP A 154 -0.73 15.19 -10.81
C ASP A 154 0.18 14.23 -10.02
N GLY A 155 -0.15 13.99 -8.75
CA GLY A 155 0.54 13.00 -7.91
C GLY A 155 0.40 11.58 -8.45
N LEU A 156 -0.80 11.17 -8.84
CA LEU A 156 -1.06 9.85 -9.41
C LEU A 156 -0.31 9.64 -10.73
N ALA A 157 -0.22 10.66 -11.59
CA ALA A 157 0.57 10.59 -12.82
C ALA A 157 2.05 10.32 -12.53
N GLN A 158 2.63 10.98 -11.51
CA GLN A 158 4.01 10.70 -11.11
C GLN A 158 4.18 9.28 -10.54
N VAL A 159 3.25 8.82 -9.70
CA VAL A 159 3.30 7.48 -9.11
C VAL A 159 3.23 6.41 -10.19
N THR A 160 2.26 6.50 -11.10
CA THR A 160 2.08 5.51 -12.17
C THR A 160 3.22 5.52 -13.18
N GLN A 161 3.79 6.70 -13.50
CA GLN A 161 4.98 6.77 -14.35
C GLN A 161 6.19 6.06 -13.71
N ARG A 162 6.46 6.29 -12.42
CA ARG A 162 7.53 5.61 -11.71
C ARG A 162 7.28 4.11 -11.57
N ALA A 163 6.02 3.71 -11.36
CA ALA A 163 5.62 2.30 -11.31
C ALA A 163 5.91 1.60 -12.65
N ALA A 164 5.55 2.21 -13.78
CA ALA A 164 5.86 1.70 -15.12
C ALA A 164 7.36 1.56 -15.34
N ASP A 165 8.15 2.59 -14.98
CA ASP A 165 9.61 2.60 -15.07
C ASP A 165 10.28 1.48 -14.27
N GLN A 166 9.58 0.95 -13.27
CA GLN A 166 10.02 -0.11 -12.38
C GLN A 166 9.43 -1.48 -12.72
N ASN A 167 8.67 -1.61 -13.82
CA ASN A 167 7.95 -2.80 -14.23
C ASN A 167 6.89 -3.27 -13.21
N GLU A 168 6.15 -2.33 -12.65
CA GLU A 168 4.91 -2.58 -11.93
C GLU A 168 3.74 -2.59 -12.92
N GLN A 169 2.66 -3.24 -12.55
CA GLN A 169 1.48 -3.40 -13.39
C GLN A 169 0.23 -2.83 -12.71
N TYR A 170 0.31 -2.66 -11.39
CA TYR A 170 -0.82 -2.31 -10.56
C TYR A 170 -0.38 -1.60 -9.28
N VAL A 171 -1.10 -0.55 -8.90
CA VAL A 171 -0.90 0.18 -7.65
C VAL A 171 -2.23 0.42 -6.93
N GLU A 172 -2.22 0.38 -5.59
CA GLU A 172 -3.34 0.69 -4.71
C GLU A 172 -3.02 1.92 -3.84
N PRO A 173 -3.11 3.16 -4.38
CA PRO A 173 -2.83 4.35 -3.58
C PRO A 173 -3.91 4.59 -2.52
N LEU A 174 -3.48 4.88 -1.29
CA LEU A 174 -4.33 5.27 -0.19
C LEU A 174 -4.66 6.76 -0.27
N ILE A 175 -5.97 7.08 -0.16
CA ILE A 175 -6.49 8.46 -0.13
C ILE A 175 -7.54 8.56 0.96
N THR A 176 -7.60 9.70 1.68
CA THR A 176 -8.65 10.01 2.66
C THR A 176 -9.81 10.72 1.97
N PRO A 177 -10.91 10.04 1.64
CA PRO A 177 -12.06 10.68 0.99
C PRO A 177 -12.94 11.36 2.03
N GLN A 178 -13.42 12.57 1.73
CA GLN A 178 -14.52 13.25 2.42
C GLN A 178 -14.40 13.33 3.96
N PHE A 179 -13.19 13.52 4.50
CA PHE A 179 -12.96 13.57 5.95
C PHE A 179 -13.84 14.63 6.65
N GLY A 180 -13.99 15.81 6.07
CA GLY A 180 -14.84 16.87 6.62
C GLY A 180 -16.30 16.46 6.78
N ALA A 181 -16.85 15.74 5.79
CA ALA A 181 -18.23 15.26 5.83
C ALA A 181 -18.42 14.17 6.90
N THR A 182 -17.48 13.20 6.97
CA THR A 182 -17.54 12.14 7.99
C THR A 182 -17.37 12.70 9.42
N LEU A 183 -16.50 13.70 9.59
CA LEU A 183 -16.31 14.41 10.86
C LEU A 183 -17.58 15.14 11.30
N ALA A 184 -18.27 15.83 10.38
CA ALA A 184 -19.52 16.53 10.69
C ALA A 184 -20.60 15.56 11.18
N ILE A 185 -20.79 14.41 10.51
CA ILE A 185 -21.75 13.37 10.92
C ILE A 185 -21.35 12.75 12.26
N ALA A 186 -20.05 12.48 12.47
CA ALA A 186 -19.55 11.95 13.74
C ALA A 186 -19.85 12.89 14.91
N ASN A 187 -19.65 14.20 14.73
CA ASN A 187 -19.92 15.21 15.74
C ASN A 187 -21.44 15.37 16.01
N GLN A 188 -22.26 15.21 14.98
CA GLN A 188 -23.73 15.27 15.12
C GLN A 188 -24.29 14.06 15.89
N VAL A 189 -23.82 12.84 15.58
CA VAL A 189 -24.36 11.59 16.11
C VAL A 189 -23.72 11.21 17.46
N GLY A 190 -22.40 11.43 17.57
CA GLY A 190 -21.61 11.02 18.74
C GLY A 190 -21.32 9.51 18.77
N TYR A 191 -20.60 9.08 19.82
CA TYR A 191 -20.25 7.69 20.03
C TYR A 191 -21.37 6.92 20.75
N ASN A 192 -21.70 5.72 20.23
CA ASN A 192 -22.57 4.76 20.86
C ASN A 192 -21.87 3.38 20.90
N PRO A 193 -21.77 2.69 22.05
CA PRO A 193 -21.17 1.36 22.13
C PRO A 193 -21.97 0.28 21.38
N ASP A 194 -23.26 0.51 21.10
CA ASP A 194 -24.05 -0.30 20.17
C ASP A 194 -23.74 0.17 18.73
N PHE A 195 -22.87 -0.59 18.06
CA PHE A 195 -22.45 -0.28 16.70
C PHE A 195 -23.59 -0.34 15.68
N ALA A 196 -24.62 -1.16 15.91
CA ALA A 196 -25.77 -1.25 15.02
C ALA A 196 -26.64 0.03 15.12
N ALA A 197 -26.89 0.49 16.33
CA ALA A 197 -27.59 1.74 16.58
C ALA A 197 -26.78 2.95 16.05
N MET A 198 -25.46 2.98 16.30
CA MET A 198 -24.59 4.06 15.83
C MET A 198 -24.52 4.09 14.30
N ARG A 199 -24.39 2.91 13.65
CA ARG A 199 -24.43 2.81 12.18
C ARG A 199 -25.72 3.38 11.62
N GLN A 200 -26.86 2.96 12.15
CA GLN A 200 -28.17 3.43 11.68
C GLN A 200 -28.31 4.93 11.85
N ALA A 201 -27.97 5.47 13.03
CA ALA A 201 -28.02 6.90 13.29
C ALA A 201 -27.14 7.73 12.31
N MET A 202 -25.95 7.24 11.96
CA MET A 202 -25.07 7.91 10.99
C MET A 202 -25.61 7.82 9.55
N ILE A 203 -26.28 6.71 9.18
CA ILE A 203 -26.95 6.59 7.89
C ILE A 203 -28.15 7.55 7.84
N ASP A 204 -28.97 7.61 8.88
CA ASP A 204 -30.12 8.52 8.97
C ASP A 204 -29.67 9.99 8.96
N ALA A 205 -28.48 10.29 9.50
CA ALA A 205 -27.86 11.60 9.45
C ALA A 205 -27.24 11.92 8.06
N GLY A 206 -27.28 10.97 7.11
CA GLY A 206 -26.90 11.21 5.72
C GLY A 206 -25.41 11.00 5.40
N ILE A 207 -24.68 10.13 6.11
CA ILE A 207 -23.27 9.87 5.85
C ILE A 207 -23.01 9.41 4.40
N THR A 208 -23.96 8.72 3.78
CA THR A 208 -23.89 8.25 2.39
C THR A 208 -24.04 9.37 1.35
N ASN A 209 -24.54 10.55 1.75
CA ASN A 209 -24.69 11.69 0.84
C ASN A 209 -23.34 12.22 0.29
N ALA A 210 -22.23 11.87 0.94
CA ALA A 210 -20.89 12.24 0.48
C ALA A 210 -20.29 11.24 -0.52
N ILE A 211 -20.92 10.10 -0.80
CA ILE A 211 -20.43 9.07 -1.74
C ILE A 211 -20.24 9.63 -3.15
N PRO A 212 -21.21 10.40 -3.76
CA PRO A 212 -20.99 10.96 -5.10
C PRO A 212 -19.75 11.86 -5.17
N ALA A 213 -19.49 12.66 -4.13
CA ALA A 213 -18.31 13.54 -4.08
C ALA A 213 -17.00 12.74 -3.98
N ALA A 214 -16.99 11.62 -3.26
CA ALA A 214 -15.83 10.71 -3.23
C ALA A 214 -15.61 10.02 -4.58
N GLY A 215 -16.68 9.60 -5.26
CA GLY A 215 -16.60 9.06 -6.62
C GLY A 215 -16.06 10.08 -7.64
N LEU A 216 -16.48 11.35 -7.52
CA LEU A 216 -15.91 12.44 -8.31
C LEU A 216 -14.42 12.67 -8.01
N THR A 217 -13.99 12.52 -6.76
CA THR A 217 -12.57 12.61 -6.41
C THR A 217 -11.77 11.51 -7.10
N ALA A 218 -12.22 10.27 -7.07
CA ALA A 218 -11.54 9.16 -7.73
C ALA A 218 -11.50 9.36 -9.26
N SER A 219 -12.66 9.62 -9.88
CA SER A 219 -12.76 9.76 -11.33
C SER A 219 -11.99 10.97 -11.87
N SER A 220 -12.01 12.12 -11.19
CA SER A 220 -11.23 13.30 -11.59
C SER A 220 -9.72 13.09 -11.40
N THR A 221 -9.30 12.35 -10.36
CA THR A 221 -7.89 11.98 -10.15
C THR A 221 -7.40 11.09 -11.30
N LEU A 222 -8.18 10.09 -11.70
CA LEU A 222 -7.87 9.19 -12.82
C LEU A 222 -7.88 9.93 -14.16
N SER A 223 -8.86 10.81 -14.40
CA SER A 223 -8.94 11.62 -15.62
C SER A 223 -7.74 12.56 -15.74
N ARG A 224 -7.41 13.29 -14.66
CA ARG A 224 -6.27 14.20 -14.66
C ARG A 224 -4.95 13.46 -14.90
N ARG A 225 -4.76 12.27 -14.30
CA ARG A 225 -3.63 11.40 -14.61
C ARG A 225 -3.60 11.03 -16.08
N SER A 226 -4.74 10.59 -16.65
CA SER A 226 -4.86 10.21 -18.07
C SER A 226 -4.47 11.37 -19.00
N ASP A 227 -4.96 12.59 -18.71
CA ASP A 227 -4.64 13.78 -19.49
C ASP A 227 -3.15 14.10 -19.45
N LEU A 228 -2.52 14.05 -18.26
CA LEU A 228 -1.10 14.37 -18.08
C LEU A 228 -0.17 13.35 -18.75
N GLN A 229 -0.59 12.09 -18.82
CA GLN A 229 0.18 11.01 -19.44
C GLN A 229 -0.18 10.76 -20.90
N GLY A 230 -1.12 11.53 -21.46
CA GLY A 230 -1.54 11.41 -22.86
C GLY A 230 -2.15 10.05 -23.17
N CYS A 231 -2.89 9.42 -22.24
CA CYS A 231 -3.35 8.05 -22.39
C CYS A 231 -4.30 7.82 -23.57
N GLU A 232 -4.97 8.90 -24.05
CA GLU A 232 -5.86 8.86 -25.20
C GLU A 232 -5.18 9.37 -26.49
N THR A 233 -3.84 9.59 -26.48
CA THR A 233 -3.07 10.05 -27.63
C THR A 233 -2.37 8.91 -28.37
N ASP A 234 -1.77 9.21 -29.53
CA ASP A 234 -1.00 8.23 -30.32
C ASP A 234 0.35 7.84 -29.67
N ASP A 235 0.83 8.61 -28.67
CA ASP A 235 2.10 8.38 -27.98
C ASP A 235 1.92 8.48 -26.44
N PRO A 236 1.20 7.51 -25.83
CA PRO A 236 0.93 7.54 -24.39
C PRO A 236 2.17 7.22 -23.55
N ASP A 237 2.29 7.87 -22.40
CA ASP A 237 3.30 7.52 -21.41
C ASP A 237 3.10 6.10 -20.90
N PRO A 238 4.20 5.34 -20.61
CA PRO A 238 4.10 3.98 -20.08
C PRO A 238 3.30 3.85 -18.76
N GLY A 239 3.16 4.95 -18.01
CA GLY A 239 2.32 5.02 -16.82
C GLY A 239 0.86 4.72 -17.09
N CYS A 240 0.36 4.95 -18.31
CA CYS A 240 -1.01 4.63 -18.71
C CYS A 240 -1.37 3.15 -18.58
N ASP A 241 -0.39 2.26 -18.76
CA ASP A 241 -0.57 0.80 -18.65
C ASP A 241 -0.65 0.29 -17.20
N VAL A 242 -0.41 1.16 -16.22
CA VAL A 242 -0.49 0.80 -14.80
C VAL A 242 -1.95 0.89 -14.34
N LEU A 243 -2.53 -0.24 -13.97
CA LEU A 243 -3.87 -0.29 -13.40
C LEU A 243 -3.86 0.32 -11.99
N VAL A 244 -4.92 1.05 -11.65
CA VAL A 244 -5.08 1.76 -10.37
C VAL A 244 -6.45 1.45 -9.78
N HIS A 245 -6.48 1.03 -8.52
CA HIS A 245 -7.65 1.14 -7.64
C HIS A 245 -7.21 1.84 -6.36
N PHE A 246 -8.11 2.58 -5.72
CA PHE A 246 -7.80 3.31 -4.49
C PHE A 246 -8.18 2.50 -3.26
N ASP A 247 -7.40 2.65 -2.18
CA ASP A 247 -7.77 2.21 -0.85
C ASP A 247 -8.24 3.43 -0.02
N VAL A 248 -9.37 3.27 0.69
CA VAL A 248 -9.87 4.28 1.62
C VAL A 248 -8.93 4.39 2.82
N GLN A 249 -8.37 5.57 3.03
CA GLN A 249 -7.52 5.88 4.17
C GLN A 249 -8.35 6.42 5.33
N VAL A 250 -8.38 5.71 6.46
CA VAL A 250 -9.09 6.06 7.69
C VAL A 250 -8.11 6.56 8.74
N LEU A 251 -8.28 7.79 9.19
CA LEU A 251 -7.44 8.41 10.23
C LEU A 251 -7.83 7.85 11.60
N ARG A 252 -6.95 7.01 12.21
CA ARG A 252 -7.28 6.26 13.44
C ARG A 252 -6.98 7.02 14.73
N ASN A 253 -6.12 8.05 14.70
CA ASN A 253 -5.84 8.88 15.87
C ASN A 253 -6.90 9.97 16.06
N GLN A 254 -8.16 9.55 16.12
CA GLN A 254 -9.34 10.38 16.26
C GLN A 254 -10.27 9.80 17.32
N PRO A 255 -11.19 10.61 17.89
CA PRO A 255 -12.23 10.08 18.78
C PRO A 255 -13.04 8.91 18.16
N PRO A 256 -13.52 7.95 18.97
CA PRO A 256 -14.16 6.73 18.47
C PRO A 256 -15.33 6.95 17.49
N ALA A 257 -16.15 7.99 17.68
CA ALA A 257 -17.23 8.33 16.74
C ALA A 257 -16.69 8.71 15.35
N VAL A 258 -15.57 9.46 15.32
CA VAL A 258 -14.94 9.90 14.07
C VAL A 258 -14.32 8.73 13.31
N VAL A 259 -13.64 7.82 14.04
CA VAL A 259 -13.10 6.59 13.44
C VAL A 259 -14.22 5.73 12.88
N PHE A 260 -15.30 5.52 13.64
CA PHE A 260 -16.43 4.70 13.17
C PHE A 260 -17.12 5.32 11.96
N ALA A 261 -17.30 6.65 11.91
CA ALA A 261 -17.88 7.33 10.77
C ALA A 261 -17.04 7.16 9.49
N GLN A 262 -15.71 7.32 9.58
CA GLN A 262 -14.82 7.08 8.46
C GLN A 262 -14.84 5.61 7.99
N LEU A 263 -14.82 4.65 8.92
CA LEU A 263 -14.94 3.22 8.61
C LEU A 263 -16.28 2.92 7.92
N LEU A 264 -17.39 3.38 8.48
CA LEU A 264 -18.73 3.18 7.88
C LEU A 264 -18.80 3.76 6.48
N PHE A 265 -18.34 5.01 6.32
CA PHE A 265 -18.29 5.68 5.02
C PHE A 265 -17.43 4.88 4.01
N GLY A 266 -16.25 4.39 4.44
CA GLY A 266 -15.37 3.58 3.59
C GLY A 266 -16.05 2.31 3.09
N PHE A 267 -16.77 1.58 3.95
CA PHE A 267 -17.50 0.38 3.55
C PHE A 267 -18.66 0.70 2.59
N GLU A 268 -19.43 1.76 2.84
CA GLU A 268 -20.50 2.19 1.93
C GLU A 268 -19.92 2.66 0.59
N LEU A 269 -18.77 3.33 0.58
CA LEU A 269 -18.10 3.81 -0.63
C LEU A 269 -17.58 2.64 -1.48
N MET A 270 -16.86 1.69 -0.89
CA MET A 270 -16.36 0.50 -1.61
C MET A 270 -17.49 -0.30 -2.26
N LYS A 271 -18.61 -0.45 -1.54
CA LYS A 271 -19.83 -1.09 -2.08
C LYS A 271 -20.43 -0.32 -3.28
N ALA A 272 -20.32 1.01 -3.30
CA ALA A 272 -20.99 1.87 -4.27
C ALA A 272 -20.13 2.16 -5.52
N ASP A 273 -18.80 2.20 -5.39
CA ASP A 273 -17.88 2.62 -6.45
C ASP A 273 -16.67 1.66 -6.55
N PRO A 274 -16.53 0.93 -7.68
CA PRO A 274 -15.48 -0.05 -7.88
C PRO A 274 -14.06 0.52 -8.00
N ASN A 275 -13.91 1.86 -8.10
CA ASN A 275 -12.59 2.48 -8.03
C ASN A 275 -11.96 2.36 -6.64
N TRP A 276 -12.77 2.10 -5.59
CA TRP A 276 -12.34 1.90 -4.22
C TRP A 276 -12.33 0.41 -3.89
N ALA A 277 -11.14 -0.16 -3.82
CA ALA A 277 -10.95 -1.61 -3.74
C ALA A 277 -10.71 -2.14 -2.34
N GLY A 278 -10.28 -1.29 -1.41
CA GLY A 278 -9.96 -1.66 -0.04
C GLY A 278 -10.01 -0.49 0.93
N MET A 279 -9.72 -0.80 2.19
CA MET A 279 -9.67 0.20 3.26
C MET A 279 -8.51 -0.09 4.21
N ASN A 280 -7.84 0.97 4.68
CA ASN A 280 -6.76 0.90 5.64
C ASN A 280 -6.90 1.98 6.73
N MET A 281 -6.49 1.63 7.96
CA MET A 281 -6.40 2.59 9.07
C MET A 281 -4.98 3.11 9.19
N VAL A 282 -4.82 4.41 9.12
CA VAL A 282 -3.52 5.12 9.03
C VAL A 282 -3.29 6.07 10.21
N GLN A 283 -2.22 6.83 10.21
CA GLN A 283 -1.63 7.65 11.26
C GLN A 283 -0.78 6.83 12.24
N PRO A 284 0.14 7.46 13.01
CA PRO A 284 1.08 6.76 13.90
C PRO A 284 0.37 5.77 14.81
N GLU A 285 0.84 4.51 14.81
CA GLU A 285 0.22 3.43 15.57
C GLU A 285 0.43 3.59 17.09
N ASP A 286 1.44 4.38 17.47
CA ASP A 286 1.75 4.77 18.86
C ASP A 286 1.02 6.02 19.34
N ALA A 287 0.25 6.70 18.48
CA ALA A 287 -0.50 7.88 18.87
C ALA A 287 -1.62 7.55 19.89
N ALA A 288 -2.09 8.56 20.62
CA ALA A 288 -2.95 8.39 21.78
C ALA A 288 -4.18 7.50 21.53
N TYR A 289 -5.05 7.89 20.59
CA TYR A 289 -6.24 7.07 20.25
C TYR A 289 -5.87 5.79 19.50
N SER A 290 -4.77 5.80 18.72
CA SER A 290 -4.31 4.62 17.99
C SER A 290 -3.99 3.46 18.94
N THR A 291 -3.35 3.75 20.09
CA THR A 291 -3.00 2.75 21.11
C THR A 291 -4.15 2.45 22.05
N SER A 292 -4.76 3.50 22.68
CA SER A 292 -5.80 3.30 23.69
C SER A 292 -7.05 2.58 23.16
N ASP A 293 -7.43 2.89 21.93
CA ASP A 293 -8.65 2.39 21.31
C ASP A 293 -8.43 1.27 20.28
N TYR A 294 -7.20 0.73 20.19
CA TYR A 294 -6.86 -0.28 19.18
C TYR A 294 -7.84 -1.47 19.16
N ASN A 295 -8.14 -2.03 20.34
CA ASN A 295 -9.12 -3.12 20.44
C ASN A 295 -10.53 -2.69 19.99
N LEU A 296 -10.94 -1.47 20.33
CA LEU A 296 -12.21 -0.90 19.91
C LEU A 296 -12.27 -0.78 18.38
N HIS A 297 -11.21 -0.25 17.76
CA HIS A 297 -11.10 -0.12 16.31
C HIS A 297 -11.20 -1.49 15.61
N MET A 298 -10.52 -2.52 16.12
CA MET A 298 -10.62 -3.88 15.56
C MET A 298 -12.02 -4.46 15.67
N ARG A 299 -12.76 -4.15 16.73
CA ARG A 299 -14.19 -4.56 16.88
C ARG A 299 -15.11 -3.78 15.94
N MET A 300 -14.84 -2.49 15.70
CA MET A 300 -15.57 -1.70 14.71
C MET A 300 -15.39 -2.28 13.30
N VAL A 301 -14.16 -2.56 12.90
CA VAL A 301 -13.86 -3.21 11.60
C VAL A 301 -14.56 -4.56 11.51
N LYS A 302 -14.45 -5.42 12.54
CA LYS A 302 -15.13 -6.72 12.58
C LYS A 302 -16.65 -6.59 12.39
N TYR A 303 -17.27 -5.64 13.08
CA TYR A 303 -18.70 -5.41 12.96
C TYR A 303 -19.06 -5.00 11.53
N LEU A 304 -18.37 -3.98 10.99
CA LEU A 304 -18.66 -3.48 9.64
C LEU A 304 -18.38 -4.54 8.56
N SER A 305 -17.29 -5.31 8.65
CA SER A 305 -17.05 -6.43 7.74
C SER A 305 -18.14 -7.50 7.80
N SER A 306 -18.83 -7.66 8.92
CA SER A 306 -19.98 -8.57 9.01
C SER A 306 -21.25 -8.02 8.36
N VAL A 307 -21.38 -6.69 8.28
CA VAL A 307 -22.50 -5.99 7.63
C VAL A 307 -22.26 -5.87 6.11
N TYR A 308 -21.00 -5.71 5.70
CA TYR A 308 -20.59 -5.55 4.31
C TYR A 308 -19.66 -6.70 3.88
N PRO A 309 -20.20 -7.91 3.73
CA PRO A 309 -19.39 -9.07 3.36
C PRO A 309 -18.84 -8.93 1.93
N GLY A 310 -17.55 -9.19 1.77
CA GLY A 310 -16.88 -9.11 0.48
C GLY A 310 -16.05 -7.84 0.26
N GLU A 311 -16.23 -6.82 1.13
CA GLU A 311 -15.37 -5.63 1.09
C GLU A 311 -14.01 -5.94 1.73
N ASN A 312 -12.94 -5.47 1.10
CA ASN A 312 -11.58 -5.82 1.46
C ASN A 312 -11.00 -4.88 2.52
N VAL A 313 -10.22 -5.44 3.43
CA VAL A 313 -9.56 -4.69 4.51
C VAL A 313 -8.08 -5.00 4.56
N THR A 314 -7.24 -3.97 4.43
CA THR A 314 -5.84 -4.00 4.82
C THR A 314 -5.65 -3.12 6.07
N LEU A 315 -4.69 -3.44 6.93
CA LEU A 315 -4.50 -2.68 8.17
C LEU A 315 -3.01 -2.47 8.45
N HIS A 316 -2.62 -1.22 8.74
CA HIS A 316 -1.37 -0.98 9.47
C HIS A 316 -1.46 -1.68 10.82
N ALA A 317 -0.60 -2.65 11.04
CA ALA A 317 -0.53 -3.37 12.30
C ALA A 317 0.91 -3.82 12.59
N GLY A 318 1.39 -3.44 13.78
CA GLY A 318 2.74 -3.74 14.23
C GLY A 318 3.82 -2.85 13.63
N GLU A 319 3.50 -1.60 13.32
CA GLU A 319 4.50 -0.57 13.04
C GLU A 319 5.07 0.01 14.34
N LEU A 320 5.51 -0.87 15.23
CA LEU A 320 5.93 -0.58 16.58
C LEU A 320 7.24 -1.27 16.93
N VAL A 321 7.97 -0.69 17.89
CA VAL A 321 9.17 -1.28 18.51
C VAL A 321 9.26 -0.90 19.98
N PRO A 322 10.04 -1.64 20.80
CA PRO A 322 10.35 -1.23 22.16
C PRO A 322 10.97 0.18 22.19
N GLY A 323 10.41 1.04 23.04
CA GLY A 323 10.83 2.44 23.21
C GLY A 323 9.94 3.45 22.49
N VAL A 324 9.15 3.03 21.49
CA VAL A 324 8.09 3.85 20.88
C VAL A 324 6.82 3.74 21.72
N VAL A 325 6.47 2.52 22.14
CA VAL A 325 5.34 2.25 23.04
C VAL A 325 5.77 1.44 24.27
N PRO A 326 4.95 1.40 25.35
CA PRO A 326 5.15 0.48 26.46
C PRO A 326 5.14 -0.99 26.00
N PRO A 327 5.90 -1.90 26.68
CA PRO A 327 5.96 -3.32 26.28
C PRO A 327 4.62 -4.06 26.24
N SER A 328 3.59 -3.57 26.94
CA SER A 328 2.22 -4.11 26.90
C SER A 328 1.61 -3.97 25.49
N ASP A 329 1.88 -2.89 24.83
CA ASP A 329 1.23 -2.51 23.57
C ASP A 329 1.88 -3.18 22.35
N LEU A 330 3.09 -3.72 22.50
CA LEU A 330 3.73 -4.56 21.48
C LEU A 330 3.13 -5.98 21.35
N ARG A 331 2.06 -6.34 22.09
CA ARG A 331 1.72 -7.75 22.28
C ARG A 331 0.47 -8.22 21.54
N PHE A 332 -0.21 -7.37 20.78
CA PHE A 332 -1.54 -7.72 20.32
C PHE A 332 -1.98 -7.10 18.98
N HIS A 333 -1.26 -6.16 18.42
CA HIS A 333 -1.71 -5.39 17.25
C HIS A 333 -1.90 -6.28 16.02
N ILE A 334 -0.86 -6.99 15.57
CA ILE A 334 -0.97 -7.93 14.43
C ILE A 334 -2.00 -9.02 14.74
N ARG A 335 -1.95 -9.56 15.95
CA ARG A 335 -2.87 -10.63 16.36
C ARG A 335 -4.33 -10.18 16.29
N GLN A 336 -4.65 -8.97 16.73
CA GLN A 336 -6.03 -8.47 16.71
C GLN A 336 -6.45 -8.09 15.30
N ALA A 337 -5.61 -7.47 14.49
CA ALA A 337 -5.88 -7.19 13.09
C ALA A 337 -6.23 -8.48 12.32
N VAL A 338 -5.45 -9.54 12.51
CA VAL A 338 -5.68 -10.85 11.86
C VAL A 338 -6.89 -11.60 12.41
N ASN A 339 -7.08 -11.62 13.75
CA ASN A 339 -8.02 -12.55 14.38
C ASN A 339 -9.33 -11.90 14.87
N ILE A 340 -9.36 -10.58 15.11
CA ILE A 340 -10.56 -9.83 15.48
C ILE A 340 -11.10 -9.12 14.24
N ALA A 341 -10.34 -8.20 13.65
CA ALA A 341 -10.76 -7.45 12.46
C ALA A 341 -10.93 -8.36 11.24
N GLY A 342 -10.09 -9.39 11.10
CA GLY A 342 -10.14 -10.33 9.98
C GLY A 342 -9.46 -9.81 8.72
N ALA A 343 -8.51 -8.89 8.86
CA ALA A 343 -7.83 -8.24 7.75
C ALA A 343 -7.28 -9.22 6.70
N ASP A 344 -7.46 -8.89 5.43
CA ASP A 344 -6.96 -9.63 4.27
C ASP A 344 -5.46 -9.42 4.09
N ARG A 345 -4.97 -8.22 4.44
CA ARG A 345 -3.55 -7.87 4.40
C ARG A 345 -3.15 -7.14 5.68
N ILE A 346 -1.88 -7.23 6.01
CA ILE A 346 -1.23 -6.53 7.14
C ILE A 346 -0.11 -5.68 6.58
N GLY A 347 -0.21 -4.38 6.74
CA GLY A 347 0.88 -3.43 6.52
C GLY A 347 1.90 -3.51 7.65
N HIS A 348 3.19 -3.41 7.30
CA HIS A 348 4.37 -3.46 8.17
C HIS A 348 4.62 -4.80 8.86
N GLY A 349 3.77 -5.21 9.81
CA GLY A 349 3.97 -6.44 10.59
C GLY A 349 5.32 -6.51 11.28
N ALA A 350 5.88 -5.38 11.67
CA ALA A 350 7.28 -5.23 12.06
C ALA A 350 7.54 -5.68 13.50
N ASP A 351 6.58 -5.59 14.39
CA ASP A 351 6.67 -5.95 15.80
C ASP A 351 6.40 -7.44 16.09
N LEU A 352 6.19 -8.28 15.09
CA LEU A 352 5.83 -9.71 15.20
C LEU A 352 6.57 -10.43 16.33
N ARG A 353 7.86 -10.15 16.53
CA ARG A 353 8.68 -10.86 17.52
C ARG A 353 8.39 -10.49 18.97
N TRP A 354 7.71 -9.36 19.18
CA TRP A 354 7.26 -8.90 20.51
C TRP A 354 5.81 -9.27 20.80
N GLU A 355 5.07 -9.71 19.80
CA GLU A 355 3.70 -10.18 19.93
C GLU A 355 3.56 -11.42 20.82
N ARG A 356 2.39 -11.60 21.43
CA ARG A 356 2.07 -12.86 22.12
C ARG A 356 1.88 -13.98 21.09
N ASN A 357 2.67 -15.05 21.25
CA ASN A 357 2.56 -16.25 20.41
C ASN A 357 2.74 -15.99 18.90
N PRO A 358 3.86 -15.40 18.46
CA PRO A 358 4.06 -15.04 17.04
C PRO A 358 3.88 -16.24 16.10
N GLY A 359 4.25 -17.45 16.52
CA GLY A 359 4.02 -18.67 15.74
C GLY A 359 2.53 -18.97 15.49
N GLN A 360 1.63 -18.62 16.42
CA GLN A 360 0.19 -18.77 16.22
C GLN A 360 -0.35 -17.74 15.24
N ILE A 361 0.14 -16.50 15.32
CA ILE A 361 -0.23 -15.42 14.37
C ILE A 361 0.13 -15.85 12.95
N LEU A 362 1.37 -16.29 12.74
CA LEU A 362 1.85 -16.77 11.44
C LEU A 362 1.01 -17.94 10.89
N ARG A 363 0.61 -18.88 11.75
CA ARG A 363 -0.29 -19.98 11.35
C ARG A 363 -1.69 -19.45 10.98
N SER A 364 -2.23 -18.48 11.73
CA SER A 364 -3.51 -17.82 11.41
C SER A 364 -3.46 -17.12 10.06
N MET A 365 -2.44 -16.29 9.82
CA MET A 365 -2.25 -15.59 8.54
C MET A 365 -2.16 -16.58 7.37
N LYS A 366 -1.34 -17.62 7.49
CA LYS A 366 -1.25 -18.66 6.46
C LYS A 366 -2.58 -19.37 6.20
N LYS A 367 -3.32 -19.73 7.27
CA LYS A 367 -4.62 -20.44 7.16
C LYS A 367 -5.69 -19.56 6.51
N LYS A 368 -5.75 -18.28 6.88
CA LYS A 368 -6.72 -17.32 6.36
C LYS A 368 -6.34 -16.80 4.97
N GLY A 369 -5.08 -16.95 4.56
CA GLY A 369 -4.55 -16.38 3.33
C GLY A 369 -4.12 -14.92 3.46
N THR A 370 -4.12 -14.36 4.69
CA THR A 370 -3.70 -12.98 4.98
C THR A 370 -2.27 -12.74 4.48
N CYS A 371 -2.07 -11.67 3.72
CA CYS A 371 -0.79 -11.29 3.16
C CYS A 371 -0.05 -10.28 4.04
N LEU A 372 1.28 -10.22 3.92
CA LEU A 372 2.11 -9.17 4.50
C LEU A 372 2.53 -8.17 3.41
N GLU A 373 2.31 -6.89 3.65
CA GLU A 373 2.87 -5.75 2.90
C GLU A 373 4.13 -5.27 3.64
N ALA A 374 5.30 -5.59 3.10
CA ALA A 374 6.57 -5.34 3.79
C ALA A 374 7.23 -4.05 3.30
N ASN A 375 7.22 -3.02 4.12
CA ASN A 375 7.70 -1.67 3.88
C ASN A 375 9.13 -1.50 4.45
N LEU A 376 10.14 -2.09 3.78
CA LEU A 376 11.49 -2.23 4.35
C LEU A 376 12.22 -0.90 4.57
N THR A 377 11.90 0.15 3.78
CA THR A 377 12.55 1.44 3.93
C THR A 377 11.95 2.23 5.08
N SER A 378 10.63 2.38 5.14
CA SER A 378 9.98 3.09 6.24
C SER A 378 10.21 2.39 7.58
N ASN A 379 10.12 1.05 7.64
CA ASN A 379 10.47 0.32 8.87
C ASN A 379 11.93 0.53 9.31
N GLN A 380 12.85 0.76 8.38
CA GLN A 380 14.22 1.17 8.74
C GLN A 380 14.27 2.60 9.26
N GLN A 381 13.58 3.53 8.60
CA GLN A 381 13.61 4.97 8.93
C GLN A 381 12.85 5.26 10.22
N ILE A 382 11.64 4.73 10.35
CA ILE A 382 10.73 4.97 11.47
C ILE A 382 11.15 4.15 12.71
N LEU A 383 11.40 2.85 12.52
CA LEU A 383 11.54 1.88 13.60
C LEU A 383 12.99 1.40 13.81
N ARG A 384 13.92 1.81 12.95
CA ARG A 384 15.29 1.30 12.93
C ARG A 384 15.39 -0.23 12.79
N LEU A 385 14.35 -0.83 12.16
CA LEU A 385 14.30 -2.27 11.89
C LEU A 385 14.83 -2.58 10.49
N TYR A 386 15.96 -3.25 10.43
CA TYR A 386 16.60 -3.67 9.19
C TYR A 386 17.40 -4.97 9.37
N GLY A 387 17.70 -5.63 8.28
CA GLY A 387 18.49 -6.86 8.26
C GLY A 387 17.86 -7.95 9.15
N LYS A 388 18.67 -8.60 9.99
CA LYS A 388 18.22 -9.71 10.84
C LYS A 388 17.19 -9.31 11.90
N ARG A 389 17.08 -8.02 12.25
CA ARG A 389 16.10 -7.54 13.23
C ARG A 389 14.68 -7.49 12.65
N HIS A 390 14.52 -7.23 11.35
CA HIS A 390 13.22 -7.21 10.69
C HIS A 390 12.65 -8.62 10.50
N PRO A 391 11.37 -8.88 10.85
CA PRO A 391 10.78 -10.22 10.89
C PRO A 391 10.37 -10.79 9.52
N ILE A 392 10.59 -10.13 8.40
CA ILE A 392 10.16 -10.59 7.06
C ILE A 392 10.54 -12.06 6.78
N ARG A 393 11.70 -12.51 7.27
CA ARG A 393 12.13 -13.91 7.10
C ARG A 393 11.29 -14.89 7.88
N ASP A 394 10.70 -14.48 9.01
CA ASP A 394 9.84 -15.32 9.83
C ASP A 394 8.51 -15.57 9.11
N TYR A 395 7.92 -14.53 8.50
CA TYR A 395 6.75 -14.65 7.63
C TYR A 395 7.00 -15.57 6.44
N VAL A 396 8.10 -15.35 5.73
CA VAL A 396 8.50 -16.17 4.57
C VAL A 396 8.69 -17.64 4.97
N LYS A 397 9.38 -17.91 6.10
CA LYS A 397 9.62 -19.26 6.62
C LYS A 397 8.32 -19.96 7.02
N ALA A 398 7.36 -19.22 7.57
CA ALA A 398 6.04 -19.74 7.92
C ALA A 398 5.14 -20.02 6.71
N GLY A 399 5.51 -19.54 5.53
CA GLY A 399 4.74 -19.69 4.30
C GLY A 399 3.59 -18.69 4.16
N VAL A 400 3.66 -17.56 4.87
CA VAL A 400 2.80 -16.39 4.65
C VAL A 400 3.17 -15.78 3.30
N LYS A 401 2.16 -15.32 2.53
CA LYS A 401 2.40 -14.55 1.32
C LYS A 401 2.96 -13.18 1.72
N VAL A 402 3.96 -12.72 0.99
CA VAL A 402 4.62 -11.43 1.23
C VAL A 402 4.73 -10.68 -0.07
N THR A 403 4.33 -9.42 -0.07
CA THR A 403 4.67 -8.43 -1.10
C THR A 403 5.60 -7.37 -0.51
N LEU A 404 6.36 -6.69 -1.37
CA LEU A 404 7.15 -5.52 -0.98
C LEU A 404 6.39 -4.29 -1.43
N SER A 405 6.36 -3.27 -0.59
CA SER A 405 5.67 -2.02 -0.87
C SER A 405 6.52 -0.83 -0.44
N THR A 406 6.20 0.37 -0.94
CA THR A 406 7.03 1.57 -0.73
C THR A 406 6.62 2.40 0.47
N ASP A 407 5.35 2.31 0.89
CA ASP A 407 4.73 3.18 1.88
C ASP A 407 4.63 4.62 1.35
N ASP A 408 5.52 5.49 1.72
CA ASP A 408 5.62 6.88 1.30
C ASP A 408 6.88 7.10 0.47
N GLU A 409 6.82 6.79 -0.81
CA GLU A 409 7.97 6.77 -1.73
C GLU A 409 8.72 8.11 -1.77
N GLY A 410 7.96 9.21 -1.83
CA GLY A 410 8.50 10.57 -1.89
C GLY A 410 9.08 11.02 -0.55
N VAL A 411 8.34 10.84 0.54
CA VAL A 411 8.80 11.18 1.90
C VAL A 411 10.03 10.35 2.26
N SER A 412 9.97 9.04 2.07
CA SER A 412 11.06 8.10 2.36
C SER A 412 12.26 8.22 1.42
N ARG A 413 12.16 8.95 0.33
CA ARG A 413 13.20 9.07 -0.72
C ARG A 413 13.61 7.71 -1.27
N THR A 414 12.63 6.87 -1.58
CA THR A 414 12.81 5.48 -2.01
C THR A 414 12.01 5.18 -3.28
N ASP A 415 12.05 3.94 -3.73
CA ASP A 415 11.19 3.38 -4.77
C ASP A 415 11.04 1.86 -4.56
N LEU A 416 10.13 1.21 -5.28
CA LEU A 416 9.92 -0.23 -5.13
C LEU A 416 11.18 -1.04 -5.47
N THR A 417 11.99 -0.61 -6.43
CA THR A 417 13.27 -1.23 -6.75
C THR A 417 14.22 -1.23 -5.55
N ALA A 418 14.23 -0.16 -4.75
CA ALA A 418 15.04 -0.08 -3.54
C ALA A 418 14.60 -1.10 -2.48
N GLN A 419 13.29 -1.37 -2.36
CA GLN A 419 12.78 -2.44 -1.48
C GLN A 419 13.33 -3.80 -1.91
N TYR A 420 13.34 -4.10 -3.21
CA TYR A 420 13.93 -5.34 -3.75
C TYR A 420 15.45 -5.40 -3.53
N VAL A 421 16.17 -4.28 -3.66
CA VAL A 421 17.61 -4.20 -3.30
C VAL A 421 17.83 -4.51 -1.82
N LYS A 422 17.02 -3.95 -0.92
CA LYS A 422 17.08 -4.27 0.53
C LYS A 422 16.75 -5.74 0.79
N ALA A 423 15.75 -6.30 0.12
CA ALA A 423 15.41 -7.73 0.22
C ALA A 423 16.59 -8.65 -0.15
N VAL A 424 17.37 -8.28 -1.17
CA VAL A 424 18.59 -9.03 -1.54
C VAL A 424 19.73 -8.79 -0.56
N ARG A 425 20.06 -7.52 -0.27
CA ARG A 425 21.29 -7.18 0.45
C ARG A 425 21.16 -7.34 1.96
N GLN A 426 20.04 -6.96 2.53
CA GLN A 426 19.82 -7.00 3.98
C GLN A 426 19.21 -8.33 4.45
N HIS A 427 18.38 -8.95 3.61
CA HIS A 427 17.63 -10.17 3.98
C HIS A 427 18.10 -11.44 3.26
N GLY A 428 19.04 -11.32 2.30
CA GLY A 428 19.65 -12.45 1.61
C GLY A 428 18.72 -13.24 0.70
N PHE A 429 17.60 -12.65 0.27
CA PHE A 429 16.68 -13.31 -0.66
C PHE A 429 17.31 -13.50 -2.04
N GLY A 430 17.05 -14.66 -2.66
CA GLY A 430 17.45 -14.99 -4.01
C GLY A 430 16.37 -14.74 -5.04
N TYR A 431 16.71 -14.79 -6.32
CA TYR A 431 15.86 -14.45 -7.46
C TYR A 431 14.46 -15.12 -7.40
N ARG A 432 14.42 -16.43 -7.14
CA ARG A 432 13.13 -17.16 -7.06
C ARG A 432 12.21 -16.62 -5.97
N ARG A 433 12.76 -16.14 -4.85
CA ARG A 433 11.98 -15.53 -3.78
C ARG A 433 11.47 -14.15 -4.18
N LEU A 434 12.29 -13.33 -4.84
CA LEU A 434 11.87 -12.03 -5.36
C LEU A 434 10.75 -12.17 -6.40
N LYS A 435 10.88 -13.11 -7.34
CA LYS A 435 9.82 -13.46 -8.29
C LYS A 435 8.54 -13.89 -7.58
N ARG A 436 8.67 -14.60 -6.45
CA ARG A 436 7.52 -14.99 -5.63
C ARG A 436 6.86 -13.79 -4.98
N PHE A 437 7.62 -12.83 -4.42
CA PHE A 437 7.06 -11.60 -3.86
C PHE A 437 6.25 -10.82 -4.90
N ALA A 438 6.81 -10.60 -6.08
CA ALA A 438 6.10 -9.97 -7.19
C ALA A 438 4.80 -10.69 -7.57
N THR A 439 4.82 -12.04 -7.61
CA THR A 439 3.63 -12.83 -7.94
C THR A 439 2.61 -12.87 -6.80
N ASP A 440 3.09 -12.93 -5.54
CA ASP A 440 2.21 -12.89 -4.37
C ASP A 440 1.54 -11.51 -4.24
N GLY A 441 2.20 -10.41 -4.64
CA GLY A 441 1.58 -9.09 -4.74
C GLY A 441 0.30 -9.11 -5.56
N LEU A 442 0.36 -9.58 -6.82
CA LEU A 442 -0.84 -9.69 -7.67
C LEU A 442 -1.92 -10.65 -7.13
N ARG A 443 -1.53 -11.65 -6.35
CA ARG A 443 -2.48 -12.56 -5.70
C ARG A 443 -3.16 -11.95 -4.49
N CYS A 444 -2.48 -11.00 -3.83
CA CYS A 444 -2.95 -10.31 -2.65
C CYS A 444 -3.68 -8.99 -2.98
N ALA A 445 -3.51 -8.49 -4.21
CA ALA A 445 -4.15 -7.29 -4.71
C ALA A 445 -5.68 -7.39 -4.66
N PHE A 446 -6.36 -6.29 -4.39
CA PHE A 446 -7.82 -6.21 -4.36
C PHE A 446 -8.41 -6.07 -5.77
N LEU A 447 -7.91 -6.85 -6.69
CA LEU A 447 -8.35 -6.96 -8.08
C LEU A 447 -9.57 -7.86 -8.21
N THR A 448 -10.43 -7.56 -9.16
CA THR A 448 -11.48 -8.49 -9.59
C THR A 448 -10.85 -9.82 -10.07
N PRO A 449 -11.58 -10.93 -10.07
CA PRO A 449 -11.08 -12.21 -10.60
C PRO A 449 -10.56 -12.13 -12.04
N ALA A 450 -11.21 -11.30 -12.89
CA ALA A 450 -10.83 -11.10 -14.29
C ALA A 450 -9.52 -10.32 -14.40
N GLU A 451 -9.39 -9.18 -13.71
CA GLU A 451 -8.18 -8.37 -13.69
C GLU A 451 -6.99 -9.14 -13.12
N ARG A 452 -7.18 -9.85 -11.99
CA ARG A 452 -6.15 -10.70 -11.39
C ARG A 452 -5.65 -11.77 -12.34
N LYS A 453 -6.56 -12.41 -13.08
CA LYS A 453 -6.21 -13.42 -14.08
C LYS A 453 -5.38 -12.80 -15.21
N ALA A 454 -5.80 -11.64 -15.72
CA ALA A 454 -5.10 -10.92 -16.77
C ALA A 454 -3.71 -10.47 -16.31
N ALA A 455 -3.63 -9.82 -15.15
CA ALA A 455 -2.37 -9.33 -14.58
C ALA A 455 -1.35 -10.46 -14.30
N LEU A 456 -1.80 -11.61 -13.79
CA LEU A 456 -0.93 -12.77 -13.58
C LEU A 456 -0.46 -13.39 -14.92
N ALA A 457 -1.29 -13.37 -15.96
CA ALA A 457 -0.91 -13.85 -17.29
C ALA A 457 0.14 -12.91 -17.92
N ASP A 458 -0.06 -11.60 -17.86
CA ASP A 458 0.90 -10.60 -18.34
C ASP A 458 2.21 -10.69 -17.55
N GLN A 459 2.16 -10.74 -16.23
CA GLN A 459 3.36 -10.89 -15.39
C GLN A 459 4.19 -12.13 -15.79
N LYS A 460 3.52 -13.25 -16.10
CA LYS A 460 4.19 -14.47 -16.57
C LYS A 460 4.94 -14.22 -17.89
N GLN A 461 4.37 -13.43 -18.81
CA GLN A 461 5.01 -13.07 -20.08
C GLN A 461 6.20 -12.12 -19.85
N ARG A 462 6.01 -11.09 -19.00
CA ARG A 462 7.09 -10.16 -18.61
C ARG A 462 8.27 -10.91 -17.99
N PHE A 463 8.03 -11.88 -17.10
CA PHE A 463 9.09 -12.70 -16.52
C PHE A 463 9.79 -13.57 -17.58
N ARG A 464 9.06 -14.19 -18.54
CA ARG A 464 9.67 -14.93 -19.64
C ARG A 464 10.61 -14.04 -20.46
N LYS A 465 10.15 -12.83 -20.83
CA LYS A 465 10.94 -11.83 -21.56
C LYS A 465 12.17 -11.38 -20.76
N PHE A 466 12.04 -11.17 -19.45
CA PHE A 466 13.15 -10.80 -18.58
C PHE A 466 14.17 -11.93 -18.47
N GLU A 467 13.71 -13.14 -18.18
CA GLU A 467 14.56 -14.33 -17.95
C GLU A 467 15.27 -14.81 -19.22
N SER A 468 14.70 -14.61 -20.41
CA SER A 468 15.36 -14.98 -21.70
C SER A 468 16.65 -14.22 -21.96
N ARG A 469 16.90 -13.11 -21.25
CA ARG A 469 18.18 -12.36 -21.31
C ARG A 469 19.32 -13.08 -20.57
N PHE A 470 19.02 -14.15 -19.84
CA PHE A 470 19.96 -14.88 -18.98
C PHE A 470 19.84 -16.39 -19.24
N PRO A 471 20.38 -16.87 -20.37
CA PRO A 471 20.32 -18.29 -20.74
C PRO A 471 21.11 -19.21 -19.79
#